data_1d2071630fb643ce532ae82ff31580d0
#
_entry.id   1d2071630fb643ce532ae82ff31580d0
#
_cell.length_a   1.000
_cell.length_b   1.000
_cell.length_c   1.000
_cell.angle_alpha   90.00
_cell.angle_beta   90.00
_cell.angle_gamma   90.00
#
_symmetry.space_group_name_H-M   'P 1'
#
loop_
_entity.id
_entity.type
_entity.pdbx_description
1 polymer ?
#
loop_
_entity_poly.entity_id
_entity_poly.type
_entity_poly.pdbx_seq_one_letter_code
_entity_poly.pdbx_strand_id
1 'polypeptide(L)'
;MFRTILIPSDLFGATPDFPHCFRGAGAVGVKEAHLVQPIPPVALGRAASLLRGLARPVLEEQRTQLEALGLRVTTHTPQGEPVAAILGVAARQKAEVIAVSSFAENLFVEALVHPLADALLNQSALPLLGLGCGRSAEVCLPLDQVFGGRVLFATDFSGCAASARTRVRGIVARTGAEVVALHVQEKRRIFPHLADRLEEFDRTDRERLETLARDLREAGARAVQAEVELGHAGPAICDAARRLFATLVVLGTRGRGWGEELFVGSVARHVARHSPVPVLLIPQPR
;
A
#
# COMPACT_ATOMS: atom_id res chain seq x y z
N MET A 1 -0.93 10.66 9.23
CA MET A 1 -2.01 10.01 8.46
C MET A 1 -2.18 10.80 7.18
N PHE A 2 -2.69 10.21 6.10
CA PHE A 2 -2.79 10.85 4.79
C PHE A 2 -3.97 11.79 4.72
N ARG A 3 -3.78 13.02 4.19
CA ARG A 3 -4.83 14.01 3.96
C ARG A 3 -5.29 14.04 2.51
N THR A 4 -4.36 13.85 1.57
CA THR A 4 -4.60 13.90 0.14
C THR A 4 -4.23 12.58 -0.51
N ILE A 5 -5.21 11.94 -1.15
CA ILE A 5 -5.06 10.65 -1.82
C ILE A 5 -5.18 10.83 -3.33
N LEU A 6 -4.32 10.17 -4.09
CA LEU A 6 -4.45 10.07 -5.54
C LEU A 6 -4.93 8.68 -5.91
N ILE A 7 -5.89 8.59 -6.80
CA ILE A 7 -6.55 7.35 -7.22
C ILE A 7 -6.49 7.29 -8.75
N PRO A 8 -5.64 6.44 -9.34
CA PRO A 8 -5.73 6.14 -10.76
C PRO A 8 -7.08 5.51 -11.06
N SER A 9 -7.86 6.14 -11.96
CA SER A 9 -9.16 5.63 -12.35
C SER A 9 -8.98 4.40 -13.24
N ASP A 10 -9.74 3.36 -12.97
CA ASP A 10 -9.79 2.16 -13.79
C ASP A 10 -10.96 2.25 -14.76
N LEU A 11 -10.66 2.54 -16.03
CA LEU A 11 -11.68 2.61 -17.08
C LEU A 11 -12.15 1.24 -17.58
N PHE A 12 -11.37 0.20 -17.31
CA PHE A 12 -11.58 -1.11 -17.92
C PHE A 12 -12.14 -2.17 -16.96
N GLY A 13 -12.26 -1.82 -15.68
CA GLY A 13 -12.83 -2.69 -14.68
C GLY A 13 -13.49 -1.83 -13.61
N ALA A 14 -14.78 -1.55 -13.76
CA ALA A 14 -15.53 -0.99 -12.64
C ALA A 14 -15.36 -1.95 -11.47
N THR A 15 -14.54 -1.58 -10.48
CA THR A 15 -14.54 -2.27 -9.21
C THR A 15 -15.94 -2.06 -8.63
N PRO A 16 -16.80 -3.07 -8.57
CA PRO A 16 -18.22 -2.89 -8.19
C PRO A 16 -18.35 -2.19 -6.85
N ASP A 17 -17.36 -2.34 -5.99
CA ASP A 17 -17.30 -1.80 -4.64
C ASP A 17 -16.38 -0.58 -4.49
N PHE A 18 -16.06 0.13 -5.57
CA PHE A 18 -15.18 1.31 -5.53
C PHE A 18 -15.51 2.29 -4.40
N PRO A 19 -16.77 2.78 -4.24
CA PRO A 19 -17.10 3.70 -3.16
C PRO A 19 -17.02 3.05 -1.78
N HIS A 20 -17.29 1.75 -1.68
CA HIS A 20 -17.23 1.03 -0.41
C HIS A 20 -15.81 1.01 0.15
N CYS A 21 -14.79 0.80 -0.69
CA CYS A 21 -13.38 0.80 -0.26
C CYS A 21 -12.96 2.12 0.39
N PHE A 22 -13.57 3.25 0.00
CA PHE A 22 -13.24 4.59 0.54
C PHE A 22 -14.15 5.04 1.69
N ARG A 23 -15.11 4.22 2.12
CA ARG A 23 -15.90 4.50 3.33
C ARG A 23 -14.97 4.75 4.52
N GLY A 24 -15.36 5.66 5.40
CA GLY A 24 -14.57 6.03 6.57
C GLY A 24 -13.28 6.82 6.25
N ALA A 25 -13.04 7.22 5.00
CA ALA A 25 -11.86 7.99 4.61
C ALA A 25 -11.66 9.26 5.45
N GLY A 26 -12.74 9.99 5.74
CA GLY A 26 -12.71 11.17 6.61
C GLY A 26 -12.31 10.85 8.06
N ALA A 27 -12.76 9.72 8.60
CA ALA A 27 -12.41 9.27 9.96
C ALA A 27 -10.90 9.01 10.10
N VAL A 28 -10.28 8.45 9.07
CA VAL A 28 -8.83 8.22 9.03
C VAL A 28 -8.03 9.43 8.57
N GLY A 29 -8.68 10.57 8.29
CA GLY A 29 -8.02 11.86 8.04
C GLY A 29 -7.91 12.25 6.58
N VAL A 30 -8.37 11.44 5.63
CA VAL A 30 -8.41 11.82 4.21
C VAL A 30 -9.47 12.90 4.01
N LYS A 31 -9.10 13.97 3.32
CA LYS A 31 -9.99 15.12 3.03
C LYS A 31 -10.16 15.37 1.53
N GLU A 32 -9.14 15.02 0.77
CA GLU A 32 -9.05 15.32 -0.65
C GLU A 32 -8.70 14.06 -1.44
N ALA A 33 -9.40 13.86 -2.56
CA ALA A 33 -9.13 12.78 -3.49
C ALA A 33 -8.93 13.33 -4.91
N HIS A 34 -7.89 12.88 -5.59
CA HIS A 34 -7.62 13.21 -6.97
C HIS A 34 -7.78 11.95 -7.82
N LEU A 35 -8.83 11.92 -8.64
CA LEU A 35 -9.05 10.87 -9.64
C LEU A 35 -8.23 11.18 -10.88
N VAL A 36 -7.44 10.24 -11.34
CA VAL A 36 -6.54 10.43 -12.49
C VAL A 36 -6.76 9.36 -13.53
N GLN A 37 -7.11 9.78 -14.77
CA GLN A 37 -7.15 8.92 -15.93
C GLN A 37 -6.16 9.41 -16.98
N PRO A 38 -4.98 8.79 -17.12
CA PRO A 38 -4.04 9.13 -18.17
C PRO A 38 -4.59 8.88 -19.56
N ILE A 39 -4.35 9.80 -20.47
CA ILE A 39 -4.60 9.62 -21.91
C ILE A 39 -3.28 9.27 -22.58
N PRO A 40 -3.15 8.09 -23.21
CA PRO A 40 -1.90 7.65 -23.81
C PRO A 40 -1.34 8.67 -24.83
N PRO A 41 -0.01 8.82 -24.93
CA PRO A 41 0.62 9.81 -25.81
C PRO A 41 0.39 9.53 -27.28
N VAL A 42 0.14 8.26 -27.65
CA VAL A 42 -0.19 7.87 -29.03
C VAL A 42 -1.56 8.33 -29.48
N ALA A 43 -2.44 8.71 -28.55
CA ALA A 43 -3.74 9.28 -28.86
C ALA A 43 -3.59 10.76 -29.24
N LEU A 44 -3.61 11.07 -30.52
CA LEU A 44 -3.52 12.44 -31.04
C LEU A 44 -4.88 12.95 -31.57
N GLY A 45 -5.11 14.24 -31.48
CA GLY A 45 -6.27 14.89 -32.07
C GLY A 45 -7.61 14.28 -31.64
N ARG A 46 -8.37 13.75 -32.61
CA ARG A 46 -9.70 13.17 -32.40
C ARG A 46 -9.69 11.95 -31.47
N ALA A 47 -8.63 11.11 -31.51
CA ALA A 47 -8.52 9.95 -30.63
C ALA A 47 -8.36 10.35 -29.16
N ALA A 48 -7.55 11.37 -28.87
CA ALA A 48 -7.43 11.89 -27.50
C ALA A 48 -8.74 12.49 -27.00
N SER A 49 -9.47 13.21 -27.86
CA SER A 49 -10.78 13.76 -27.50
C SER A 49 -11.83 12.68 -27.25
N LEU A 50 -11.82 11.61 -28.05
CA LEU A 50 -12.70 10.46 -27.84
C LEU A 50 -12.41 9.77 -26.52
N LEU A 51 -11.14 9.48 -26.20
CA LEU A 51 -10.75 8.84 -24.94
C LEU A 51 -11.13 9.70 -23.72
N ARG A 52 -10.95 11.03 -23.79
CA ARG A 52 -11.43 11.93 -22.73
C ARG A 52 -12.96 11.90 -22.62
N GLY A 53 -13.67 11.84 -23.75
CA GLY A 53 -15.12 11.72 -23.78
C GLY A 53 -15.62 10.43 -23.11
N LEU A 54 -14.92 9.32 -23.32
CA LEU A 54 -15.22 8.02 -22.68
C LEU A 54 -14.85 8.03 -21.19
N ALA A 55 -13.74 8.67 -20.82
CA ALA A 55 -13.29 8.75 -19.42
C ALA A 55 -14.21 9.62 -18.55
N ARG A 56 -14.77 10.69 -19.12
CA ARG A 56 -15.52 11.68 -18.37
C ARG A 56 -16.70 11.14 -17.59
N PRO A 57 -17.62 10.35 -18.16
CA PRO A 57 -18.75 9.79 -17.40
C PRO A 57 -18.31 8.95 -16.20
N VAL A 58 -17.30 8.11 -16.38
CA VAL A 58 -16.78 7.23 -15.32
C VAL A 58 -16.14 8.07 -14.20
N LEU A 59 -15.33 9.07 -14.55
CA LEU A 59 -14.72 9.98 -13.58
C LEU A 59 -15.76 10.79 -12.81
N GLU A 60 -16.82 11.27 -13.48
CA GLU A 60 -17.90 12.01 -12.83
C GLU A 60 -18.73 11.12 -11.88
N GLU A 61 -18.99 9.88 -12.26
CA GLU A 61 -19.65 8.91 -11.39
C GLU A 61 -18.79 8.63 -10.15
N GLN A 62 -17.52 8.28 -10.32
CA GLN A 62 -16.57 8.04 -9.23
C GLN A 62 -16.41 9.29 -8.35
N ARG A 63 -16.38 10.49 -8.95
CA ARG A 63 -16.35 11.76 -8.23
C ARG A 63 -17.57 11.89 -7.32
N THR A 64 -18.76 11.74 -7.88
CA THR A 64 -20.02 11.84 -7.14
C THR A 64 -20.08 10.87 -5.97
N GLN A 65 -19.64 9.62 -6.20
CA GLN A 65 -19.58 8.58 -5.17
C GLN A 65 -18.64 8.95 -4.01
N LEU A 66 -17.45 9.49 -4.30
CA LEU A 66 -16.50 9.90 -3.26
C LEU A 66 -16.94 11.21 -2.56
N GLU A 67 -17.56 12.15 -3.27
CA GLU A 67 -18.13 13.37 -2.68
C GLU A 67 -19.26 13.03 -1.70
N ALA A 68 -20.07 12.02 -2.00
CA ALA A 68 -21.08 11.50 -1.09
C ALA A 68 -20.49 10.93 0.23
N LEU A 69 -19.22 10.54 0.23
CA LEU A 69 -18.46 10.14 1.42
C LEU A 69 -17.83 11.33 2.17
N GLY A 70 -18.09 12.57 1.73
CA GLY A 70 -17.58 13.81 2.35
C GLY A 70 -16.18 14.22 1.91
N LEU A 71 -15.65 13.67 0.82
CA LEU A 71 -14.35 14.04 0.29
C LEU A 71 -14.46 15.20 -0.71
N ARG A 72 -13.46 16.06 -0.77
CA ARG A 72 -13.28 16.98 -1.91
C ARG A 72 -12.61 16.24 -3.04
N VAL A 73 -13.25 16.19 -4.20
CA VAL A 73 -12.75 15.38 -5.33
C VAL A 73 -12.44 16.26 -6.54
N THR A 74 -11.29 16.01 -7.15
CA THR A 74 -10.88 16.63 -8.40
C THR A 74 -10.49 15.56 -9.41
N THR A 75 -10.97 15.71 -10.65
CA THR A 75 -10.68 14.78 -11.74
C THR A 75 -9.60 15.33 -12.66
N HIS A 76 -8.72 14.45 -13.16
CA HIS A 76 -7.60 14.79 -14.03
C HIS A 76 -7.51 13.83 -15.20
N THR A 77 -7.34 14.36 -16.42
CA THR A 77 -7.11 13.58 -17.64
C THR A 77 -5.81 14.02 -18.33
N PRO A 78 -4.64 13.85 -17.67
CA PRO A 78 -3.37 14.25 -18.25
C PRO A 78 -3.04 13.40 -19.48
N GLN A 79 -2.46 14.05 -20.51
CA GLN A 79 -1.93 13.34 -21.67
C GLN A 79 -0.46 13.02 -21.44
N GLY A 80 -0.04 11.79 -21.74
CA GLY A 80 1.34 11.38 -21.61
C GLY A 80 1.48 9.87 -21.29
N GLU A 81 2.71 9.49 -21.00
CA GLU A 81 2.99 8.14 -20.52
C GLU A 81 2.30 7.94 -19.15
N PRO A 82 1.54 6.85 -18.95
CA PRO A 82 0.63 6.71 -17.82
C PRO A 82 1.27 6.91 -16.45
N VAL A 83 2.41 6.27 -16.19
CA VAL A 83 3.09 6.39 -14.88
C VAL A 83 3.57 7.81 -14.64
N ALA A 84 4.24 8.40 -15.63
CA ALA A 84 4.76 9.77 -15.54
C ALA A 84 3.61 10.78 -15.37
N ALA A 85 2.50 10.58 -16.06
CA ALA A 85 1.31 11.42 -15.97
C ALA A 85 0.67 11.36 -14.57
N ILE A 86 0.53 10.15 -13.99
CA ILE A 86 0.02 9.93 -12.63
C ILE A 86 0.95 10.60 -11.60
N LEU A 87 2.25 10.31 -11.65
CA LEU A 87 3.23 10.88 -10.73
C LEU A 87 3.33 12.41 -10.86
N GLY A 88 3.19 12.93 -12.08
CA GLY A 88 3.13 14.36 -12.33
C GLY A 88 1.91 15.04 -11.70
N VAL A 89 0.73 14.40 -11.73
CA VAL A 89 -0.45 14.89 -11.01
C VAL A 89 -0.23 14.80 -9.51
N ALA A 90 0.28 13.67 -9.02
CA ALA A 90 0.56 13.46 -7.60
C ALA A 90 1.46 14.55 -7.02
N ALA A 91 2.51 14.93 -7.75
CA ALA A 91 3.42 16.01 -7.33
C ALA A 91 2.73 17.38 -7.32
N ARG A 92 2.00 17.74 -8.38
CA ARG A 92 1.29 19.03 -8.47
C ARG A 92 0.21 19.18 -7.39
N GLN A 93 -0.50 18.10 -7.08
CA GLN A 93 -1.59 18.11 -6.10
C GLN A 93 -1.11 17.78 -4.67
N LYS A 94 0.22 17.61 -4.48
CA LYS A 94 0.82 17.28 -3.19
C LYS A 94 0.17 16.05 -2.55
N ALA A 95 -0.12 15.02 -3.37
CA ALA A 95 -0.65 13.77 -2.88
C ALA A 95 0.32 13.12 -1.88
N GLU A 96 -0.21 12.51 -0.85
CA GLU A 96 0.59 11.87 0.22
C GLU A 96 0.60 10.35 0.09
N VAL A 97 -0.32 9.79 -0.70
CA VAL A 97 -0.44 8.36 -0.99
C VAL A 97 -1.12 8.17 -2.34
N ILE A 98 -0.74 7.13 -3.06
CA ILE A 98 -1.44 6.67 -4.26
C ILE A 98 -2.17 5.37 -3.89
N ALA A 99 -3.49 5.34 -4.06
CA ALA A 99 -4.30 4.14 -3.86
C ALA A 99 -4.54 3.45 -5.20
N VAL A 100 -4.31 2.14 -5.22
CA VAL A 100 -4.61 1.29 -6.37
C VAL A 100 -5.58 0.17 -5.95
N SER A 101 -6.42 -0.29 -6.86
CA SER A 101 -7.40 -1.33 -6.55
C SER A 101 -6.73 -2.63 -6.11
N SER A 102 -5.72 -3.08 -6.84
CA SER A 102 -4.96 -4.29 -6.53
C SER A 102 -3.59 -4.27 -7.20
N PHE A 103 -2.64 -5.02 -6.63
CA PHE A 103 -1.39 -5.43 -7.27
C PHE A 103 -1.48 -6.88 -7.82
N ALA A 104 -2.61 -7.57 -7.62
CA ALA A 104 -2.80 -8.95 -8.00
C ALA A 104 -3.12 -9.10 -9.49
N GLU A 105 -2.75 -10.27 -10.02
CA GLU A 105 -3.05 -10.68 -11.37
C GLU A 105 -4.51 -11.15 -11.46
N ASN A 106 -5.36 -10.44 -12.20
CA ASN A 106 -6.68 -10.92 -12.62
C ASN A 106 -6.59 -11.41 -14.06
N LEU A 107 -6.90 -12.69 -14.29
CA LEU A 107 -6.74 -13.40 -15.56
C LEU A 107 -7.46 -12.77 -16.79
N PHE A 108 -8.39 -11.85 -16.59
CA PHE A 108 -9.18 -11.25 -17.68
C PHE A 108 -8.93 -9.76 -17.95
N VAL A 109 -8.25 -9.02 -17.06
CA VAL A 109 -7.95 -7.58 -17.23
C VAL A 109 -6.43 -7.33 -17.26
N GLU A 110 -5.66 -8.38 -17.21
CA GLU A 110 -4.23 -8.48 -16.91
C GLU A 110 -3.28 -7.71 -17.84
N ALA A 111 -3.65 -7.53 -19.09
CA ALA A 111 -2.70 -7.01 -20.07
C ALA A 111 -2.37 -5.51 -19.91
N LEU A 112 -3.21 -4.73 -19.21
CA LEU A 112 -3.09 -3.27 -19.16
C LEU A 112 -2.96 -2.68 -17.75
N VAL A 113 -3.58 -3.28 -16.72
CA VAL A 113 -3.61 -2.72 -15.35
C VAL A 113 -2.41 -3.15 -14.51
N HIS A 114 -1.97 -4.38 -14.66
CA HIS A 114 -0.85 -4.95 -13.92
C HIS A 114 0.49 -4.22 -14.17
N PRO A 115 0.85 -3.89 -15.42
CA PRO A 115 2.07 -3.13 -15.70
C PRO A 115 2.09 -1.77 -15.04
N LEU A 116 0.93 -1.11 -14.89
CA LEU A 116 0.81 0.21 -14.29
C LEU A 116 1.08 0.18 -12.78
N ALA A 117 0.46 -0.76 -12.05
CA ALA A 117 0.67 -0.91 -10.60
C ALA A 117 2.12 -1.28 -10.27
N ASP A 118 2.72 -2.21 -11.01
CA ASP A 118 4.13 -2.58 -10.88
C ASP A 118 5.07 -1.42 -11.25
N ALA A 119 4.76 -0.66 -12.28
CA ALA A 119 5.56 0.49 -12.69
C ALA A 119 5.46 1.64 -11.65
N LEU A 120 4.28 1.89 -11.09
CA LEU A 120 4.10 2.81 -9.98
C LEU A 120 4.89 2.34 -8.76
N LEU A 121 4.86 1.05 -8.43
CA LEU A 121 5.61 0.48 -7.32
C LEU A 121 7.12 0.70 -7.46
N ASN A 122 7.66 0.59 -8.67
CA ASN A 122 9.08 0.80 -8.94
C ASN A 122 9.49 2.29 -9.00
N GLN A 123 8.61 3.19 -9.43
CA GLN A 123 8.96 4.58 -9.74
C GLN A 123 8.46 5.60 -8.71
N SER A 124 7.43 5.26 -7.90
CA SER A 124 6.85 6.20 -6.95
C SER A 124 7.77 6.46 -5.76
N ALA A 125 7.92 7.74 -5.43
CA ALA A 125 8.48 8.18 -4.15
C ALA A 125 7.40 8.33 -3.05
N LEU A 126 6.11 8.17 -3.41
CA LEU A 126 5.00 8.21 -2.47
C LEU A 126 4.62 6.81 -1.99
N PRO A 127 4.07 6.71 -0.78
CA PRO A 127 3.43 5.48 -0.33
C PRO A 127 2.38 4.98 -1.31
N LEU A 128 2.30 3.65 -1.47
CA LEU A 128 1.31 2.99 -2.30
C LEU A 128 0.38 2.15 -1.42
N LEU A 129 -0.93 2.38 -1.53
CA LEU A 129 -1.96 1.61 -0.85
C LEU A 129 -2.68 0.71 -1.86
N GLY A 130 -2.41 -0.59 -1.79
CA GLY A 130 -3.19 -1.59 -2.52
C GLY A 130 -4.39 -2.01 -1.70
N LEU A 131 -5.60 -1.80 -2.23
CA LEU A 131 -6.85 -2.05 -1.52
C LEU A 131 -7.27 -3.53 -1.57
N GLY A 132 -6.67 -4.33 -2.46
CA GLY A 132 -6.98 -5.76 -2.62
C GLY A 132 -8.33 -6.04 -3.29
N CYS A 133 -8.97 -5.02 -3.89
CA CYS A 133 -10.25 -5.16 -4.57
C CYS A 133 -10.11 -6.07 -5.80
N GLY A 134 -11.07 -6.98 -6.00
CA GLY A 134 -11.13 -7.86 -7.18
C GLY A 134 -10.40 -9.20 -7.06
N ARG A 135 -9.84 -9.56 -5.90
CA ARG A 135 -9.15 -10.85 -5.70
C ARG A 135 -10.06 -12.05 -5.45
N SER A 136 -11.19 -11.82 -4.84
CA SER A 136 -12.25 -12.80 -4.58
C SER A 136 -13.56 -12.06 -4.45
N ALA A 137 -14.67 -12.78 -4.39
CA ALA A 137 -15.99 -12.20 -4.11
C ALA A 137 -16.08 -11.58 -2.68
N GLU A 138 -14.97 -11.49 -1.98
CA GLU A 138 -14.91 -10.85 -0.67
C GLU A 138 -14.93 -9.33 -0.83
N VAL A 139 -15.79 -8.71 -0.04
CA VAL A 139 -16.03 -7.26 -0.04
C VAL A 139 -14.77 -6.52 0.39
N CYS A 140 -14.37 -5.49 -0.35
CA CYS A 140 -13.33 -4.55 0.07
C CYS A 140 -13.60 -4.02 1.49
N LEU A 141 -12.59 -4.03 2.36
CA LEU A 141 -12.73 -3.40 3.68
C LEU A 141 -12.80 -1.87 3.54
N PRO A 142 -13.72 -1.19 4.26
CA PRO A 142 -13.70 0.27 4.37
C PRO A 142 -12.39 0.80 4.96
N LEU A 143 -11.96 2.01 4.57
CA LEU A 143 -10.69 2.58 5.03
C LEU A 143 -10.58 2.73 6.55
N ASP A 144 -11.67 3.03 7.23
CA ASP A 144 -11.69 3.10 8.70
C ASP A 144 -11.42 1.74 9.34
N GLN A 145 -11.91 0.65 8.76
CA GLN A 145 -11.61 -0.71 9.20
C GLN A 145 -10.20 -1.14 8.82
N VAL A 146 -9.76 -0.81 7.59
CA VAL A 146 -8.37 -1.08 7.12
C VAL A 146 -7.36 -0.49 8.08
N PHE A 147 -7.52 0.78 8.43
CA PHE A 147 -6.54 1.50 9.27
C PHE A 147 -6.84 1.44 10.77
N GLY A 148 -8.08 1.17 11.18
CA GLY A 148 -8.50 1.15 12.59
C GLY A 148 -8.53 -0.26 13.20
N GLY A 149 -8.37 -1.29 12.40
CA GLY A 149 -8.35 -2.68 12.85
C GLY A 149 -6.98 -3.14 13.35
N ARG A 150 -6.53 -4.30 12.88
CA ARG A 150 -5.23 -4.88 13.24
C ARG A 150 -4.21 -4.68 12.13
N VAL A 151 -3.19 -3.90 12.39
CA VAL A 151 -2.08 -3.61 11.47
C VAL A 151 -0.96 -4.61 11.68
N LEU A 152 -0.62 -5.39 10.65
CA LEU A 152 0.60 -6.21 10.61
C LEU A 152 1.75 -5.34 10.08
N PHE A 153 2.66 -4.93 10.95
CA PHE A 153 3.85 -4.19 10.57
C PHE A 153 5.03 -5.13 10.40
N ALA A 154 5.39 -5.43 9.16
CA ALA A 154 6.55 -6.25 8.84
C ALA A 154 7.81 -5.40 8.77
N THR A 155 8.82 -5.73 9.58
CA THR A 155 10.07 -4.97 9.68
C THR A 155 11.30 -5.86 9.55
N ASP A 156 12.30 -5.38 8.83
CA ASP A 156 13.65 -5.93 8.79
C ASP A 156 14.65 -5.00 9.49
N PHE A 157 14.16 -3.97 10.20
CA PHE A 157 14.94 -2.93 10.86
C PHE A 157 15.84 -2.10 9.92
N SER A 158 15.58 -2.08 8.63
CA SER A 158 16.26 -1.23 7.66
C SER A 158 15.80 0.24 7.76
N GLY A 159 16.51 1.14 7.07
CA GLY A 159 16.09 2.55 6.96
C GLY A 159 14.72 2.71 6.32
N CYS A 160 14.36 1.86 5.35
CA CYS A 160 13.03 1.84 4.74
C CYS A 160 11.96 1.38 5.74
N ALA A 161 12.26 0.37 6.56
CA ALA A 161 11.38 -0.06 7.65
C ALA A 161 11.22 1.02 8.73
N ALA A 162 12.23 1.87 8.96
CA ALA A 162 12.11 3.03 9.85
C ALA A 162 11.11 4.07 9.32
N SER A 163 11.10 4.30 8.00
CA SER A 163 10.08 5.15 7.35
C SER A 163 8.68 4.55 7.47
N ALA A 164 8.56 3.24 7.30
CA ALA A 164 7.30 2.52 7.51
C ALA A 164 6.83 2.63 8.97
N ARG A 165 7.73 2.50 9.97
CA ARG A 165 7.44 2.75 11.39
C ARG A 165 6.82 4.12 11.63
N THR A 166 7.38 5.17 11.01
CA THR A 166 6.84 6.53 11.13
C THR A 166 5.40 6.61 10.62
N ARG A 167 5.06 5.89 9.56
CA ARG A 167 3.68 5.82 9.06
C ARG A 167 2.76 5.03 9.99
N VAL A 168 3.22 3.90 10.51
CA VAL A 168 2.45 3.12 11.51
C VAL A 168 2.17 3.96 12.77
N ARG A 169 3.16 4.71 13.27
CA ARG A 169 2.95 5.68 14.37
C ARG A 169 1.82 6.67 14.07
N GLY A 170 1.82 7.24 12.86
CA GLY A 170 0.76 8.16 12.43
C GLY A 170 -0.62 7.48 12.30
N ILE A 171 -0.66 6.21 11.92
CA ILE A 171 -1.89 5.41 11.88
C ILE A 171 -2.42 5.21 13.30
N VAL A 172 -1.62 4.67 14.22
CA VAL A 172 -2.07 4.35 15.58
C VAL A 172 -2.45 5.60 16.37
N ALA A 173 -1.70 6.71 16.22
CA ALA A 173 -2.03 7.99 16.84
C ALA A 173 -3.40 8.54 16.41
N ARG A 174 -3.87 8.19 15.21
CA ARG A 174 -5.15 8.62 14.68
C ARG A 174 -6.30 7.66 14.98
N THR A 175 -6.04 6.37 14.93
CA THR A 175 -7.07 5.32 14.92
C THR A 175 -7.10 4.46 16.17
N GLY A 176 -6.03 4.46 16.98
CA GLY A 176 -5.87 3.53 18.07
C GLY A 176 -5.76 2.06 17.64
N ALA A 177 -5.35 1.80 16.39
CA ALA A 177 -5.25 0.44 15.85
C ALA A 177 -4.41 -0.50 16.71
N GLU A 178 -4.74 -1.79 16.68
CA GLU A 178 -3.85 -2.84 17.19
C GLU A 178 -2.68 -3.05 16.22
N VAL A 179 -1.50 -3.35 16.74
CA VAL A 179 -0.34 -3.63 15.89
C VAL A 179 0.27 -4.98 16.24
N VAL A 180 0.57 -5.78 15.22
CA VAL A 180 1.51 -6.88 15.35
C VAL A 180 2.78 -6.49 14.62
N ALA A 181 3.87 -6.30 15.36
CA ALA A 181 5.19 -6.06 14.82
C ALA A 181 5.86 -7.41 14.53
N LEU A 182 6.04 -7.71 13.25
CA LEU A 182 6.59 -8.98 12.80
C LEU A 182 7.99 -8.78 12.22
N HIS A 183 8.96 -9.55 12.71
CA HIS A 183 10.25 -9.75 12.05
C HIS A 183 10.36 -11.19 11.55
N VAL A 184 10.68 -11.37 10.28
CA VAL A 184 10.96 -12.69 9.72
C VAL A 184 12.46 -12.84 9.51
N GLN A 185 13.05 -13.76 10.26
CA GLN A 185 14.43 -14.19 10.08
C GLN A 185 14.53 -15.05 8.81
N GLU A 186 15.21 -14.55 7.80
CA GLU A 186 15.29 -15.21 6.49
C GLU A 186 16.13 -16.47 6.58
N LYS A 187 15.49 -17.63 6.49
CA LYS A 187 16.10 -18.94 6.64
C LYS A 187 17.33 -19.15 5.76
N ARG A 188 17.30 -18.65 4.52
CA ARG A 188 18.42 -18.75 3.57
C ARG A 188 19.68 -17.99 4.00
N ARG A 189 19.54 -16.96 4.85
CA ARG A 189 20.66 -16.18 5.36
C ARG A 189 21.27 -16.78 6.61
N ILE A 190 20.54 -17.62 7.32
CA ILE A 190 20.98 -18.23 8.58
C ILE A 190 21.55 -19.64 8.33
N PHE A 191 20.91 -20.45 7.50
CA PHE A 191 21.32 -21.82 7.25
C PHE A 191 22.17 -21.95 5.98
N PRO A 192 23.20 -22.84 6.00
CA PRO A 192 23.64 -23.65 7.16
C PRO A 192 24.65 -22.94 8.09
N HIS A 193 25.24 -21.82 7.72
CA HIS A 193 26.49 -21.29 8.30
C HIS A 193 26.34 -20.55 9.63
N LEU A 194 25.13 -20.12 10.02
CA LEU A 194 24.87 -19.33 11.22
C LEU A 194 23.81 -19.97 12.13
N ALA A 195 23.55 -21.27 11.96
CA ALA A 195 22.53 -21.98 12.72
C ALA A 195 22.81 -22.01 14.23
N ASP A 196 24.07 -22.09 14.61
CA ASP A 196 24.58 -22.03 15.99
C ASP A 196 24.34 -20.69 16.69
N ARG A 197 24.14 -19.62 15.91
CA ARG A 197 23.86 -18.27 16.43
C ARG A 197 22.37 -17.90 16.41
N LEU A 198 21.49 -18.81 16.08
CA LEU A 198 20.05 -18.54 15.94
C LEU A 198 19.44 -17.98 17.25
N GLU A 199 19.83 -18.54 18.41
CA GLU A 199 19.33 -18.05 19.71
C GLU A 199 19.79 -16.61 20.01
N GLU A 200 21.02 -16.24 19.61
CA GLU A 200 21.53 -14.89 19.75
C GLU A 200 20.74 -13.91 18.86
N PHE A 201 20.48 -14.29 17.60
CA PHE A 201 19.67 -13.50 16.69
C PHE A 201 18.25 -13.33 17.21
N ASP A 202 17.63 -14.40 17.68
CA ASP A 202 16.28 -14.42 18.23
C ASP A 202 16.16 -13.45 19.41
N ARG A 203 17.09 -13.51 20.36
CA ARG A 203 17.14 -12.58 21.49
C ARG A 203 17.28 -11.13 21.04
N THR A 204 18.21 -10.85 20.15
CA THR A 204 18.47 -9.49 19.64
C THR A 204 17.26 -8.93 18.91
N ASP A 205 16.62 -9.73 18.06
CA ASP A 205 15.46 -9.29 17.29
C ASP A 205 14.23 -9.11 18.17
N ARG A 206 14.04 -9.93 19.22
CA ARG A 206 12.99 -9.72 20.23
C ARG A 206 13.19 -8.41 21.02
N GLU A 207 14.41 -8.10 21.44
CA GLU A 207 14.71 -6.85 22.14
C GLU A 207 14.41 -5.62 21.26
N ARG A 208 14.74 -5.69 19.97
CA ARG A 208 14.41 -4.64 18.99
C ARG A 208 12.91 -4.48 18.80
N LEU A 209 12.19 -5.60 18.68
CA LEU A 209 10.73 -5.60 18.54
C LEU A 209 10.04 -5.07 19.79
N GLU A 210 10.52 -5.41 21.00
CA GLU A 210 9.97 -4.87 22.25
C GLU A 210 10.20 -3.35 22.37
N THR A 211 11.34 -2.87 21.92
CA THR A 211 11.60 -1.42 21.85
C THR A 211 10.64 -0.73 20.88
N LEU A 212 10.42 -1.35 19.70
CA LEU A 212 9.45 -0.88 18.73
C LEU A 212 8.01 -0.93 19.28
N ALA A 213 7.66 -2.00 19.99
CA ALA A 213 6.33 -2.17 20.57
C ALA A 213 6.04 -1.09 21.64
N ARG A 214 7.04 -0.73 22.45
CA ARG A 214 6.93 0.38 23.42
C ARG A 214 6.67 1.70 22.69
N ASP A 215 7.45 2.01 21.67
CA ASP A 215 7.30 3.21 20.84
C ASP A 215 5.89 3.33 20.21
N LEU A 216 5.33 2.22 19.75
CA LEU A 216 3.98 2.20 19.15
C LEU A 216 2.87 2.31 20.20
N ARG A 217 3.04 1.75 21.41
CA ARG A 217 2.10 1.95 22.53
C ARG A 217 2.08 3.42 22.96
N GLU A 218 3.26 4.04 23.09
CA GLU A 218 3.40 5.48 23.40
C GLU A 218 2.78 6.36 22.30
N ALA A 219 2.80 5.90 21.05
CA ALA A 219 2.16 6.60 19.94
C ALA A 219 0.62 6.45 19.90
N GLY A 220 0.02 5.61 20.75
CA GLY A 220 -1.43 5.45 20.86
C GLY A 220 -2.01 4.15 20.34
N ALA A 221 -1.18 3.13 20.06
CA ALA A 221 -1.69 1.80 19.72
C ALA A 221 -2.45 1.18 20.91
N ARG A 222 -3.66 0.66 20.65
CA ARG A 222 -4.50 0.00 21.67
C ARG A 222 -3.85 -1.25 22.25
N ALA A 223 -3.18 -2.02 21.41
CA ALA A 223 -2.37 -3.18 21.78
C ALA A 223 -1.21 -3.33 20.80
N VAL A 224 -0.07 -3.83 21.27
CA VAL A 224 1.06 -4.17 20.41
C VAL A 224 1.59 -5.54 20.82
N GLN A 225 1.65 -6.45 19.85
CA GLN A 225 2.30 -7.75 19.94
C GLN A 225 3.61 -7.73 19.14
N ALA A 226 4.61 -8.47 19.58
CA ALA A 226 5.90 -8.61 18.93
C ALA A 226 6.13 -10.08 18.57
N GLU A 227 6.35 -10.39 17.29
CA GLU A 227 6.56 -11.74 16.80
C GLU A 227 7.85 -11.84 15.98
N VAL A 228 8.65 -12.88 16.25
CA VAL A 228 9.78 -13.29 15.43
C VAL A 228 9.42 -14.63 14.80
N GLU A 229 9.51 -14.74 13.49
CA GLU A 229 9.31 -15.97 12.74
C GLU A 229 10.58 -16.34 11.97
N LEU A 230 10.82 -17.64 11.81
CA LEU A 230 11.89 -18.17 10.95
C LEU A 230 11.27 -18.70 9.66
N GLY A 231 11.68 -18.16 8.50
CA GLY A 231 11.11 -18.62 7.24
C GLY A 231 11.53 -17.82 6.01
N HIS A 232 10.69 -17.88 4.98
CA HIS A 232 10.78 -17.01 3.81
C HIS A 232 9.87 -15.80 4.02
N ALA A 233 10.45 -14.61 4.10
CA ALA A 233 9.75 -13.42 4.55
C ALA A 233 8.45 -13.11 3.80
N GLY A 234 8.43 -13.21 2.47
CA GLY A 234 7.22 -12.92 1.68
C GLY A 234 6.02 -13.81 2.06
N PRO A 235 6.12 -15.14 1.91
CA PRO A 235 5.07 -16.08 2.33
C PRO A 235 4.71 -15.96 3.81
N ALA A 236 5.70 -15.91 4.72
CA ALA A 236 5.47 -15.81 6.15
C ALA A 236 4.62 -14.57 6.54
N ILE A 237 4.89 -13.41 5.93
CA ILE A 237 4.09 -12.20 6.16
C ILE A 237 2.64 -12.40 5.68
N CYS A 238 2.42 -13.03 4.51
CA CYS A 238 1.07 -13.28 4.01
C CYS A 238 0.31 -14.29 4.90
N ASP A 239 0.98 -15.31 5.39
CA ASP A 239 0.40 -16.32 6.29
C ASP A 239 0.10 -15.73 7.67
N ALA A 240 1.01 -14.90 8.21
CA ALA A 240 0.77 -14.14 9.43
C ALA A 240 -0.42 -13.20 9.30
N ALA A 241 -0.58 -12.52 8.15
CA ALA A 241 -1.74 -11.65 7.90
C ALA A 241 -3.07 -12.41 7.98
N ARG A 242 -3.14 -13.66 7.46
CA ARG A 242 -4.32 -14.53 7.61
C ARG A 242 -4.51 -15.00 9.05
N ARG A 243 -3.48 -15.59 9.64
CA ARG A 243 -3.50 -16.19 10.98
C ARG A 243 -3.91 -15.17 12.04
N LEU A 244 -3.45 -13.94 11.91
CA LEU A 244 -3.66 -12.87 12.87
C LEU A 244 -4.90 -12.02 12.55
N PHE A 245 -5.65 -12.34 11.49
CA PHE A 245 -6.78 -11.54 11.03
C PHE A 245 -6.42 -10.06 10.87
N ALA A 246 -5.28 -9.79 10.24
CA ALA A 246 -4.86 -8.43 9.96
C ALA A 246 -5.83 -7.75 9.00
N THR A 247 -6.03 -6.45 9.14
CA THR A 247 -6.82 -5.62 8.22
C THR A 247 -5.94 -4.81 7.28
N LEU A 248 -4.65 -4.69 7.61
CA LEU A 248 -3.65 -3.97 6.82
C LEU A 248 -2.27 -4.58 7.06
N VAL A 249 -1.52 -4.81 5.99
CA VAL A 249 -0.07 -5.06 6.06
C VAL A 249 0.69 -3.78 5.73
N VAL A 250 1.65 -3.40 6.55
CA VAL A 250 2.54 -2.26 6.31
C VAL A 250 3.99 -2.73 6.27
N LEU A 251 4.71 -2.36 5.22
CA LEU A 251 6.14 -2.66 5.09
C LEU A 251 6.87 -1.65 4.20
N GLY A 252 8.20 -1.63 4.31
CA GLY A 252 9.05 -0.87 3.40
C GLY A 252 9.16 -1.53 2.03
N THR A 253 9.37 -0.74 0.97
CA THR A 253 9.57 -1.28 -0.39
C THR A 253 10.95 -1.89 -0.58
N ARG A 254 11.92 -1.62 0.31
CA ARG A 254 13.30 -2.13 0.26
C ARG A 254 13.71 -2.67 1.62
N GLY A 255 14.63 -3.65 1.61
CA GLY A 255 15.18 -4.26 2.81
C GLY A 255 16.71 -4.09 2.90
N ARG A 256 17.31 -4.78 3.89
CA ARG A 256 18.76 -4.83 4.08
C ARG A 256 19.45 -5.48 2.88
N GLY A 257 20.47 -4.83 2.32
CA GLY A 257 21.39 -5.45 1.35
C GLY A 257 21.19 -5.06 -0.10
N TRP A 258 20.35 -4.08 -0.39
CA TRP A 258 20.26 -3.46 -1.71
C TRP A 258 20.98 -2.11 -1.66
N GLY A 259 21.94 -1.92 -2.57
CA GLY A 259 22.60 -0.64 -2.80
C GLY A 259 21.61 0.43 -3.27
N GLU A 260 22.09 1.57 -3.75
CA GLU A 260 21.29 2.74 -4.18
C GLU A 260 20.36 2.46 -5.40
N GLU A 261 20.24 1.22 -5.87
CA GLU A 261 19.45 0.87 -7.02
C GLU A 261 17.93 1.02 -6.75
N LEU A 262 17.23 1.57 -7.73
CA LEU A 262 15.82 2.00 -7.71
C LEU A 262 14.78 0.84 -7.67
N PHE A 263 15.17 -0.39 -7.31
CA PHE A 263 14.29 -1.55 -7.41
C PHE A 263 13.56 -1.88 -6.11
N VAL A 264 12.30 -2.27 -6.25
CA VAL A 264 11.48 -2.81 -5.15
C VAL A 264 11.98 -4.19 -4.75
N GLY A 265 12.11 -4.43 -3.45
CA GLY A 265 12.56 -5.70 -2.90
C GLY A 265 11.59 -6.86 -3.21
N SER A 266 12.15 -8.06 -3.32
CA SER A 266 11.37 -9.28 -3.61
C SER A 266 10.26 -9.54 -2.58
N VAL A 267 10.50 -9.26 -1.29
CA VAL A 267 9.52 -9.41 -0.22
C VAL A 267 8.34 -8.45 -0.42
N ALA A 268 8.61 -7.15 -0.63
CA ALA A 268 7.56 -6.16 -0.86
C ALA A 268 6.72 -6.51 -2.09
N ARG A 269 7.35 -6.93 -3.18
CA ARG A 269 6.67 -7.38 -4.40
C ARG A 269 5.82 -8.63 -4.16
N HIS A 270 6.35 -9.60 -3.41
CA HIS A 270 5.59 -10.81 -3.07
C HIS A 270 4.36 -10.46 -2.23
N VAL A 271 4.53 -9.67 -1.18
CA VAL A 271 3.42 -9.26 -0.28
C VAL A 271 2.38 -8.43 -1.05
N ALA A 272 2.80 -7.48 -1.90
CA ALA A 272 1.90 -6.71 -2.74
C ALA A 272 0.97 -7.62 -3.57
N ARG A 273 1.53 -8.69 -4.15
CA ARG A 273 0.79 -9.60 -5.03
C ARG A 273 -0.02 -10.67 -4.31
N HIS A 274 0.39 -11.12 -3.13
CA HIS A 274 -0.17 -12.30 -2.46
C HIS A 274 -0.81 -12.03 -1.10
N SER A 275 -0.73 -10.81 -0.57
CA SER A 275 -1.36 -10.48 0.71
C SER A 275 -2.89 -10.69 0.64
N PRO A 276 -3.49 -11.36 1.61
CA PRO A 276 -4.94 -11.55 1.66
C PRO A 276 -5.72 -10.28 2.01
N VAL A 277 -5.03 -9.23 2.45
CA VAL A 277 -5.59 -7.98 2.95
C VAL A 277 -4.90 -6.79 2.29
N PRO A 278 -5.46 -5.56 2.37
CA PRO A 278 -4.81 -4.33 1.92
C PRO A 278 -3.35 -4.21 2.36
N VAL A 279 -2.53 -3.61 1.49
CA VAL A 279 -1.09 -3.45 1.72
C VAL A 279 -0.69 -2.00 1.56
N LEU A 280 -0.02 -1.45 2.55
CA LEU A 280 0.60 -0.13 2.49
C LEU A 280 2.12 -0.27 2.34
N LEU A 281 2.62 0.05 1.17
CA LEU A 281 4.02 0.00 0.80
C LEU A 281 4.66 1.37 0.98
N ILE A 282 5.72 1.46 1.79
CA ILE A 282 6.39 2.71 2.10
C ILE A 282 7.75 2.76 1.41
N PRO A 283 7.95 3.68 0.45
CA PRO A 283 9.24 3.87 -0.18
C PRO A 283 10.25 4.50 0.80
N GLN A 284 11.53 4.31 0.51
CA GLN A 284 12.57 5.03 1.21
C GLN A 284 12.52 6.51 0.82
N PRO A 285 12.58 7.45 1.74
CA PRO A 285 12.75 8.86 1.41
C PRO A 285 14.01 9.07 0.57
N ARG A 286 13.90 9.85 -0.47
CA ARG A 286 15.06 10.30 -1.28
C ARG A 286 15.72 11.46 -0.60
#